data_5f7a7e5446f25f783ef3e221e478c454
#
_entry.id   5f7a7e5446f25f783ef3e221e478c454
#
_cell.length_a   1.000
_cell.length_b   1.000
_cell.length_c   1.000
_cell.angle_alpha   90.00
_cell.angle_beta   90.00
_cell.angle_gamma   90.00
#
_symmetry.space_group_name_H-M   'P 1'
#
loop_
_entity.id
_entity.type
_entity.pdbx_description
1 polymer ?
#
loop_
_entity_poly.entity_id
_entity_poly.type
_entity_poly.pdbx_seq_one_letter_code
_entity_poly.pdbx_strand_id
1 'polypeptide(L)'
;RFWYVQADGDFVGWTRAHAMGMDVEISDPQSWVHQIQGPKSFDVLADACDDGMPDPFRYFDAREVTMGGQKVLITRTGWTAELGFEIYTYPDMDHAALWDHVSAAGARHGMIDIGLDAMDIRRIEGAIFNNGSDIDATMTPHAAGMGGFVAMDKGDFFGRKALEGADPRTRMYGIAC
;
A
#
# COMPACT_ATOMS: atom_id res chain seq x y z
N ARG A 1 13.62 -2.28 12.17
CA ARG A 1 12.52 -1.33 11.94
C ARG A 1 11.58 -1.94 10.92
N PHE A 2 10.27 -1.84 11.17
CA PHE A 2 9.22 -2.28 10.26
C PHE A 2 8.31 -1.09 9.96
N TRP A 3 7.80 -1.01 8.74
CA TRP A 3 6.71 -0.14 8.35
C TRP A 3 5.47 -1.00 8.14
N TYR A 4 4.37 -0.57 8.72
CA TYR A 4 3.06 -1.12 8.44
C TYR A 4 2.21 -0.04 7.79
N VAL A 5 1.64 -0.35 6.64
CA VAL A 5 0.79 0.58 5.89
C VAL A 5 -0.64 0.09 5.94
N GLN A 6 -1.53 0.96 6.33
CA GLN A 6 -2.97 0.69 6.42
C GLN A 6 -3.73 1.86 5.81
N ALA A 7 -4.77 1.56 5.04
CA ALA A 7 -5.56 2.57 4.37
C ALA A 7 -6.39 3.42 5.35
N ASP A 8 -6.95 2.78 6.39
CA ASP A 8 -7.80 3.44 7.37
C ASP A 8 -7.84 2.69 8.71
N GLY A 9 -8.51 3.27 9.71
CA GLY A 9 -8.64 2.72 11.06
C GLY A 9 -7.49 3.07 12.00
N ASP A 10 -7.74 2.98 13.32
CA ASP A 10 -6.73 3.26 14.37
C ASP A 10 -5.87 2.03 14.68
N PHE A 11 -5.01 1.67 13.74
CA PHE A 11 -4.06 0.58 13.95
C PHE A 11 -2.93 0.95 14.92
N VAL A 12 -2.59 2.23 15.04
CA VAL A 12 -1.57 2.70 15.97
C VAL A 12 -2.01 2.44 17.41
N GLY A 13 -3.24 2.85 17.76
CA GLY A 13 -3.83 2.60 19.09
C GLY A 13 -3.98 1.11 19.38
N TRP A 14 -4.47 0.35 18.41
CA TRP A 14 -4.62 -1.10 18.52
C TRP A 14 -3.27 -1.78 18.78
N THR A 15 -2.24 -1.45 17.99
CA THR A 15 -0.90 -2.04 18.12
C THR A 15 -0.25 -1.67 19.44
N ARG A 16 -0.37 -0.40 19.87
CA ARG A 16 0.14 0.04 21.17
C ARG A 16 -0.50 -0.73 22.33
N ALA A 17 -1.82 -0.96 22.29
CA ALA A 17 -2.53 -1.71 23.31
C ALA A 17 -2.04 -3.16 23.42
N HIS A 18 -1.69 -3.78 22.28
CA HIS A 18 -1.20 -5.17 22.25
C HIS A 18 0.31 -5.30 22.51
N ALA A 19 1.05 -4.21 22.41
CA ALA A 19 2.49 -4.18 22.68
C ALA A 19 2.86 -3.92 24.15
N MET A 20 1.88 -3.79 25.04
CA MET A 20 2.15 -3.55 26.47
C MET A 20 3.04 -4.65 27.05
N GLY A 21 4.16 -4.25 27.66
CA GLY A 21 5.15 -5.17 28.20
C GLY A 21 6.18 -5.70 27.19
N MET A 22 6.12 -5.28 25.94
CA MET A 22 7.11 -5.59 24.91
C MET A 22 8.13 -4.44 24.79
N ASP A 23 9.38 -4.75 24.45
CA ASP A 23 10.43 -3.76 24.14
C ASP A 23 10.31 -3.32 22.68
N VAL A 24 9.29 -2.51 22.39
CA VAL A 24 9.01 -1.98 21.05
C VAL A 24 8.54 -0.52 21.13
N GLU A 25 8.94 0.27 20.17
CA GLU A 25 8.44 1.63 19.95
C GLU A 25 7.48 1.63 18.76
N ILE A 26 6.31 2.23 18.93
CA ILE A 26 5.28 2.33 17.90
C ILE A 26 4.93 3.81 17.70
N SER A 27 5.18 4.29 16.50
CA SER A 27 4.95 5.68 16.12
C SER A 27 4.24 5.77 14.76
N ASP A 28 3.48 6.84 14.57
CA ASP A 28 2.98 7.24 13.26
C ASP A 28 4.01 8.21 12.64
N PRO A 29 4.58 7.86 11.48
CA PRO A 29 5.56 8.72 10.82
C PRO A 29 4.95 9.95 10.16
N GLN A 30 3.63 10.13 10.16
CA GLN A 30 2.93 11.25 9.50
C GLN A 30 3.28 11.34 8.00
N SER A 31 3.35 10.19 7.35
CA SER A 31 3.70 10.08 5.93
C SER A 31 2.50 10.39 5.03
N TRP A 32 2.72 11.14 3.98
CA TRP A 32 1.78 11.27 2.86
C TRP A 32 2.23 10.36 1.74
N VAL A 33 1.28 9.90 0.92
CA VAL A 33 1.55 8.92 -0.13
C VAL A 33 1.12 9.47 -1.49
N HIS A 34 2.06 9.49 -2.42
CA HIS A 34 1.78 9.73 -3.83
C HIS A 34 1.83 8.39 -4.57
N GLN A 35 0.91 8.15 -5.49
CA GLN A 35 0.90 6.93 -6.29
C GLN A 35 1.18 7.26 -7.76
N ILE A 36 2.04 6.48 -8.39
CA ILE A 36 2.28 6.49 -9.83
C ILE A 36 1.97 5.11 -10.36
N GLN A 37 0.93 5.01 -11.16
CA GLN A 37 0.40 3.73 -11.64
C GLN A 37 0.34 3.70 -13.16
N GLY A 38 0.56 2.53 -13.73
CA GLY A 38 0.47 2.29 -15.16
C GLY A 38 1.76 1.75 -15.76
N PRO A 39 1.75 1.31 -17.03
CA PRO A 39 2.85 0.57 -17.65
C PRO A 39 4.16 1.36 -17.75
N LYS A 40 4.11 2.68 -17.72
CA LYS A 40 5.29 3.56 -17.76
C LYS A 40 5.74 4.09 -16.39
N SER A 41 5.13 3.62 -15.32
CA SER A 41 5.43 4.13 -13.96
C SER A 41 6.90 3.93 -13.57
N PHE A 42 7.54 2.85 -14.02
CA PHE A 42 8.96 2.63 -13.79
C PHE A 42 9.83 3.69 -14.50
N ASP A 43 9.51 4.00 -15.76
CA ASP A 43 10.25 4.99 -16.55
C ASP A 43 10.12 6.39 -15.95
N VAL A 44 8.92 6.74 -15.49
CA VAL A 44 8.67 8.01 -14.78
C VAL A 44 9.54 8.11 -13.54
N LEU A 45 9.58 7.05 -12.72
CA LEU A 45 10.39 7.07 -11.50
C LEU A 45 11.89 6.99 -11.77
N ALA A 46 12.31 6.29 -12.84
CA ALA A 46 13.71 6.29 -13.25
C ALA A 46 14.21 7.70 -13.61
N ASP A 47 13.33 8.51 -14.19
CA ASP A 47 13.61 9.92 -14.51
C ASP A 47 13.45 10.86 -13.30
N ALA A 48 12.66 10.49 -12.30
CA ALA A 48 12.43 11.29 -11.10
C ALA A 48 13.45 11.03 -9.99
N CYS A 49 14.02 9.82 -9.92
CA CYS A 49 15.06 9.49 -8.95
C CYS A 49 16.40 10.09 -9.35
N ASP A 50 17.06 10.81 -8.44
CA ASP A 50 18.32 11.52 -8.71
C ASP A 50 19.44 10.57 -9.14
N ASP A 51 19.45 9.34 -8.58
CA ASP A 51 20.43 8.28 -8.90
C ASP A 51 19.81 7.13 -9.75
N GLY A 52 18.61 7.36 -10.33
CA GLY A 52 17.85 6.34 -11.04
C GLY A 52 17.14 5.35 -10.13
N MET A 53 16.33 4.48 -10.72
CA MET A 53 15.58 3.45 -9.98
C MET A 53 16.48 2.28 -9.58
N PRO A 54 16.30 1.74 -8.37
CA PRO A 54 16.93 0.47 -8.00
C PRO A 54 16.50 -0.66 -8.94
N ASP A 55 17.46 -1.49 -9.37
CA ASP A 55 17.19 -2.68 -10.19
C ASP A 55 17.97 -3.89 -9.63
N PRO A 56 17.35 -5.05 -9.36
CA PRO A 56 15.91 -5.31 -9.52
C PRO A 56 15.07 -4.64 -8.42
N PHE A 57 13.84 -4.21 -8.79
CA PHE A 57 12.84 -3.71 -7.86
C PHE A 57 11.57 -4.55 -8.00
N ARG A 58 11.41 -5.52 -7.10
CA ARG A 58 10.37 -6.54 -7.17
C ARG A 58 9.08 -6.06 -6.51
N TYR A 59 7.98 -6.74 -6.80
CA TYR A 59 6.71 -6.51 -6.13
C TYR A 59 6.88 -6.65 -4.60
N PHE A 60 6.36 -5.69 -3.85
CA PHE A 60 6.56 -5.49 -2.41
C PHE A 60 7.98 -5.11 -1.96
N ASP A 61 8.92 -4.88 -2.86
CA ASP A 61 10.18 -4.25 -2.46
C ASP A 61 9.94 -2.80 -2.00
N ALA A 62 10.74 -2.36 -1.03
CA ALA A 62 10.78 -1.01 -0.52
C ALA A 62 12.23 -0.51 -0.50
N ARG A 63 12.47 0.73 -0.94
CA ARG A 63 13.80 1.35 -0.97
C ARG A 63 13.71 2.83 -0.66
N GLU A 64 14.67 3.35 0.10
CA GLU A 64 14.90 4.78 0.19
C GLU A 64 15.64 5.25 -1.06
N VAL A 65 15.16 6.33 -1.66
CA VAL A 65 15.76 7.00 -2.82
C VAL A 65 15.73 8.51 -2.62
N THR A 66 16.43 9.24 -3.48
CA THR A 66 16.36 10.71 -3.51
C THR A 66 15.64 11.15 -4.79
N MET A 67 14.69 12.08 -4.66
CA MET A 67 13.94 12.69 -5.76
C MET A 67 13.95 14.21 -5.58
N GLY A 68 14.53 14.94 -6.54
CA GLY A 68 14.68 16.40 -6.45
C GLY A 68 15.41 16.83 -5.19
N GLY A 69 16.43 16.11 -4.75
CA GLY A 69 17.20 16.35 -3.55
C GLY A 69 16.52 15.93 -2.24
N GLN A 70 15.31 15.40 -2.26
CA GLN A 70 14.56 14.98 -1.08
C GLN A 70 14.54 13.47 -0.92
N LYS A 71 14.79 12.97 0.28
CA LYS A 71 14.71 11.52 0.58
C LYS A 71 13.27 11.09 0.72
N VAL A 72 12.90 10.01 0.04
CA VAL A 72 11.59 9.37 0.11
C VAL A 72 11.76 7.86 0.23
N LEU A 73 10.75 7.19 0.75
CA LEU A 73 10.63 5.73 0.66
C LEU A 73 9.73 5.40 -0.52
N ILE A 74 10.21 4.63 -1.48
CA ILE A 74 9.37 4.10 -2.54
C ILE A 74 9.10 2.62 -2.33
N THR A 75 7.90 2.18 -2.71
CA THR A 75 7.50 0.78 -2.70
C THR A 75 6.94 0.38 -4.06
N ARG A 76 7.15 -0.88 -4.46
CA ARG A 76 6.47 -1.43 -5.63
C ARG A 76 5.14 -2.02 -5.20
N THR A 77 4.21 -1.14 -4.92
CA THR A 77 2.83 -1.40 -4.50
C THR A 77 1.89 -0.46 -5.23
N GLY A 78 0.59 -0.72 -5.12
CA GLY A 78 -0.43 0.13 -5.70
C GLY A 78 -1.82 -0.46 -5.56
N TRP A 79 -2.82 0.31 -5.94
CA TRP A 79 -4.23 -0.02 -5.75
C TRP A 79 -5.03 -0.03 -7.07
N THR A 80 -4.34 -0.36 -8.17
CA THR A 80 -4.93 -0.31 -9.53
C THR A 80 -4.78 -1.61 -10.31
N ALA A 81 -4.11 -2.62 -9.76
CA ALA A 81 -3.66 -3.83 -10.46
C ALA A 81 -2.71 -3.59 -11.65
N GLU A 82 -2.25 -2.36 -11.84
CA GLU A 82 -1.22 -2.01 -12.83
C GLU A 82 0.18 -2.10 -12.24
N LEU A 83 1.22 -2.05 -13.10
CA LEU A 83 2.56 -1.73 -12.63
C LEU A 83 2.51 -0.37 -11.92
N GLY A 84 2.96 -0.33 -10.70
CA GLY A 84 2.86 0.90 -9.94
C GLY A 84 3.78 0.97 -8.75
N PHE A 85 3.90 2.18 -8.26
CA PHE A 85 4.75 2.52 -7.12
C PHE A 85 4.05 3.54 -6.24
N GLU A 86 4.35 3.47 -4.95
CA GLU A 86 3.94 4.43 -3.95
C GLU A 86 5.16 5.14 -3.38
N ILE A 87 5.07 6.46 -3.27
CA ILE A 87 6.12 7.34 -2.74
C ILE A 87 5.65 7.84 -1.39
N TYR A 88 6.31 7.39 -0.34
CA TYR A 88 6.04 7.79 1.05
C TYR A 88 6.96 8.94 1.44
N THR A 89 6.35 10.03 1.87
CA THR A 89 7.04 11.25 2.27
C THR A 89 7.26 11.34 3.77
N TYR A 90 8.08 12.29 4.20
CA TYR A 90 8.29 12.61 5.61
C TYR A 90 7.72 14.01 5.93
N PRO A 91 7.35 14.30 7.19
CA PRO A 91 6.62 15.51 7.55
C PRO A 91 7.35 16.83 7.26
N ASP A 92 8.67 16.82 7.27
CA ASP A 92 9.55 17.98 7.10
C ASP A 92 9.97 18.23 5.64
N MET A 93 9.34 17.55 4.70
CA MET A 93 9.64 17.68 3.27
C MET A 93 8.87 18.83 2.62
N ASP A 94 9.41 19.35 1.52
CA ASP A 94 8.67 20.21 0.60
C ASP A 94 7.84 19.35 -0.36
N HIS A 95 6.59 19.06 0.06
CA HIS A 95 5.68 18.19 -0.69
C HIS A 95 5.28 18.79 -2.05
N ALA A 96 5.18 20.12 -2.14
CA ALA A 96 4.84 20.80 -3.39
C ALA A 96 5.98 20.67 -4.40
N ALA A 97 7.21 20.93 -3.96
CA ALA A 97 8.38 20.75 -4.81
C ALA A 97 8.56 19.30 -5.28
N LEU A 98 8.28 18.32 -4.40
CA LEU A 98 8.29 16.90 -4.79
C LEU A 98 7.24 16.59 -5.86
N TRP A 99 6.01 17.08 -5.67
CA TRP A 99 4.93 16.91 -6.64
C TRP A 99 5.31 17.48 -8.01
N ASP A 100 5.81 18.72 -8.06
CA ASP A 100 6.23 19.37 -9.28
C ASP A 100 7.36 18.61 -9.97
N HIS A 101 8.34 18.14 -9.21
CA HIS A 101 9.46 17.36 -9.72
C HIS A 101 9.01 16.05 -10.38
N VAL A 102 8.16 15.28 -9.71
CA VAL A 102 7.62 14.01 -10.21
C VAL A 102 6.69 14.26 -11.41
N SER A 103 5.86 15.29 -11.35
CA SER A 103 4.97 15.67 -12.45
C SER A 103 5.76 16.07 -13.70
N ALA A 104 6.85 16.81 -13.56
CA ALA A 104 7.74 17.18 -14.66
C ALA A 104 8.42 15.94 -15.30
N ALA A 105 8.83 14.96 -14.51
CA ALA A 105 9.33 13.69 -14.99
C ALA A 105 8.22 12.92 -15.74
N GLY A 106 7.03 12.84 -15.14
CA GLY A 106 5.89 12.11 -15.70
C GLY A 106 5.35 12.69 -17.01
N ALA A 107 5.38 14.01 -17.17
CA ALA A 107 4.92 14.69 -18.39
C ALA A 107 5.64 14.19 -19.64
N ARG A 108 6.93 13.86 -19.55
CA ARG A 108 7.72 13.28 -20.65
C ARG A 108 7.22 11.91 -21.11
N HIS A 109 6.54 11.19 -20.24
CA HIS A 109 5.99 9.86 -20.48
C HIS A 109 4.48 9.88 -20.76
N GLY A 110 3.85 11.07 -20.76
CA GLY A 110 2.41 11.23 -20.95
C GLY A 110 1.60 10.88 -19.70
N MET A 111 2.19 11.02 -18.51
CA MET A 111 1.47 10.88 -17.24
C MET A 111 0.40 11.96 -17.12
N ILE A 112 -0.74 11.59 -16.57
CA ILE A 112 -1.85 12.50 -16.25
C ILE A 112 -2.27 12.27 -14.81
N ASP A 113 -2.74 13.33 -14.16
CA ASP A 113 -3.35 13.24 -12.85
C ASP A 113 -4.72 12.57 -12.93
N ILE A 114 -5.01 11.70 -11.97
CA ILE A 114 -6.31 11.05 -11.83
C ILE A 114 -6.90 11.30 -10.45
N GLY A 115 -8.22 11.35 -10.36
CA GLY A 115 -8.96 11.45 -9.10
C GLY A 115 -9.24 10.07 -8.48
N LEU A 116 -9.77 10.11 -7.25
CA LEU A 116 -10.14 8.91 -6.48
C LEU A 116 -11.20 8.06 -7.19
N ASP A 117 -12.15 8.68 -7.92
CA ASP A 117 -13.17 7.94 -8.64
C ASP A 117 -12.58 7.06 -9.74
N ALA A 118 -11.59 7.57 -10.49
CA ALA A 118 -10.89 6.79 -11.50
C ALA A 118 -10.08 5.64 -10.86
N MET A 119 -9.47 5.90 -9.71
CA MET A 119 -8.75 4.87 -8.96
C MET A 119 -9.70 3.80 -8.42
N ASP A 120 -10.90 4.18 -7.96
CA ASP A 120 -11.92 3.24 -7.48
C ASP A 120 -12.41 2.31 -8.61
N ILE A 121 -12.62 2.85 -9.80
CA ILE A 121 -12.95 2.03 -10.98
C ILE A 121 -11.83 1.03 -11.26
N ARG A 122 -10.57 1.48 -11.27
CA ARG A 122 -9.42 0.63 -11.58
C ARG A 122 -9.22 -0.49 -10.54
N ARG A 123 -9.37 -0.20 -9.25
CA ARG A 123 -9.23 -1.23 -8.22
C ARG A 123 -10.34 -2.29 -8.32
N ILE A 124 -11.58 -1.90 -8.69
CA ILE A 124 -12.70 -2.84 -8.90
C ILE A 124 -12.38 -3.75 -10.08
N GLU A 125 -11.92 -3.21 -11.21
CA GLU A 125 -11.46 -3.99 -12.36
C GLU A 125 -10.32 -4.95 -11.99
N GLY A 126 -9.43 -4.54 -11.09
CA GLY A 126 -8.32 -5.33 -10.57
C GLY A 126 -8.72 -6.32 -9.47
N ALA A 127 -9.99 -6.37 -9.07
CA ALA A 127 -10.50 -7.17 -7.95
C ALA A 127 -9.79 -6.87 -6.60
N ILE A 128 -9.39 -5.62 -6.38
CA ILE A 128 -8.78 -5.16 -5.13
C ILE A 128 -9.87 -4.62 -4.22
N PHE A 129 -9.95 -5.18 -3.01
CA PHE A 129 -10.96 -4.78 -2.03
C PHE A 129 -10.68 -3.42 -1.41
N ASN A 130 -11.77 -2.73 -1.09
CA ASN A 130 -11.75 -1.52 -0.28
C ASN A 130 -12.39 -1.81 1.08
N ASN A 131 -11.68 -1.46 2.16
CA ASN A 131 -12.21 -1.57 3.50
C ASN A 131 -13.36 -0.56 3.70
N GLY A 132 -14.46 -1.02 4.28
CA GLY A 132 -15.66 -0.25 4.52
C GLY A 132 -16.71 -0.32 3.40
N SER A 133 -16.34 -0.59 2.15
CA SER A 133 -17.30 -0.79 1.06
C SER A 133 -17.45 -2.25 0.65
N ASP A 134 -16.34 -2.98 0.49
CA ASP A 134 -16.36 -4.37 0.04
C ASP A 134 -16.17 -5.35 1.20
N ILE A 135 -15.29 -5.00 2.12
CA ILE A 135 -14.99 -5.78 3.32
C ILE A 135 -15.05 -4.90 4.55
N ASP A 136 -15.35 -5.49 5.70
CA ASP A 136 -15.38 -4.80 6.99
C ASP A 136 -15.03 -5.74 8.16
N ALA A 137 -15.06 -5.20 9.39
CA ALA A 137 -14.72 -5.92 10.61
C ALA A 137 -15.68 -7.09 10.95
N THR A 138 -16.80 -7.24 10.25
CA THR A 138 -17.75 -8.37 10.43
C THR A 138 -17.37 -9.60 9.62
N MET A 139 -16.43 -9.43 8.66
CA MET A 139 -15.99 -10.49 7.78
C MET A 139 -14.70 -11.15 8.28
N THR A 140 -14.61 -12.47 8.09
CA THR A 140 -13.33 -13.18 8.26
C THR A 140 -12.51 -13.14 6.96
N PRO A 141 -11.19 -13.34 7.02
CA PRO A 141 -10.38 -13.51 5.82
C PRO A 141 -10.89 -14.62 4.89
N HIS A 142 -11.44 -15.69 5.46
CA HIS A 142 -12.05 -16.77 4.67
C HIS A 142 -13.28 -16.30 3.90
N ALA A 143 -14.19 -15.59 4.55
CA ALA A 143 -15.38 -15.04 3.91
C ALA A 143 -15.03 -14.07 2.77
N ALA A 144 -13.97 -13.28 2.93
CA ALA A 144 -13.44 -12.38 1.91
C ALA A 144 -12.64 -13.08 0.78
N GLY A 145 -12.49 -14.42 0.84
CA GLY A 145 -11.66 -15.14 -0.14
C GLY A 145 -10.15 -15.00 0.07
N MET A 146 -9.73 -14.39 1.17
CA MET A 146 -8.32 -14.14 1.51
C MET A 146 -7.74 -15.20 2.47
N GLY A 147 -8.41 -16.34 2.64
CA GLY A 147 -7.95 -17.41 3.54
C GLY A 147 -6.55 -17.94 3.22
N GLY A 148 -6.12 -17.88 1.96
CA GLY A 148 -4.76 -18.24 1.55
C GLY A 148 -3.63 -17.38 2.13
N PHE A 149 -3.96 -16.19 2.65
CA PHE A 149 -3.00 -15.31 3.34
C PHE A 149 -2.89 -15.61 4.84
N VAL A 150 -3.71 -16.53 5.36
CA VAL A 150 -3.70 -16.91 6.77
C VAL A 150 -2.84 -18.17 6.94
N ALA A 151 -1.65 -18.03 7.52
CA ALA A 151 -0.76 -19.15 7.82
C ALA A 151 -1.19 -19.82 9.15
N MET A 152 -2.12 -20.74 9.09
CA MET A 152 -2.60 -21.48 10.26
C MET A 152 -1.57 -22.45 10.85
N ASP A 153 -0.55 -22.80 10.09
CA ASP A 153 0.57 -23.68 10.47
C ASP A 153 1.70 -22.97 11.25
N LYS A 154 1.74 -21.62 11.21
CA LYS A 154 2.68 -20.87 12.08
C LYS A 154 2.23 -20.98 13.54
N GLY A 155 3.14 -20.74 14.47
CA GLY A 155 2.86 -20.75 15.91
C GLY A 155 1.64 -19.90 16.31
N ASP A 156 1.44 -19.65 17.60
CA ASP A 156 0.31 -18.86 18.08
C ASP A 156 0.37 -17.42 17.54
N PHE A 157 -0.78 -16.86 17.21
CA PHE A 157 -0.94 -15.48 16.74
C PHE A 157 -2.29 -14.91 17.15
N PHE A 158 -2.41 -13.60 17.17
CA PHE A 158 -3.63 -12.93 17.55
C PHE A 158 -4.78 -13.25 16.58
N GLY A 159 -5.89 -13.74 17.11
CA GLY A 159 -7.05 -14.16 16.29
C GLY A 159 -7.06 -15.63 15.86
N ARG A 160 -5.98 -16.40 16.04
CA ARG A 160 -5.91 -17.81 15.64
C ARG A 160 -7.12 -18.63 16.11
N LYS A 161 -7.46 -18.55 17.40
CA LYS A 161 -8.60 -19.28 17.98
C LYS A 161 -9.93 -18.96 17.32
N ALA A 162 -10.14 -17.70 16.94
CA ALA A 162 -11.36 -17.28 16.26
C ALA A 162 -11.43 -17.84 14.83
N LEU A 163 -10.30 -17.94 14.16
CA LEU A 163 -10.22 -18.48 12.80
C LEU A 163 -10.33 -20.01 12.77
N GLU A 164 -9.85 -20.73 13.79
CA GLU A 164 -9.99 -22.19 13.88
C GLU A 164 -11.46 -22.65 13.92
N GLY A 165 -12.36 -21.82 14.46
CA GLY A 165 -13.80 -22.07 14.49
C GLY A 165 -14.62 -21.39 13.39
N ALA A 166 -13.96 -20.62 12.51
CA ALA A 166 -14.65 -19.86 11.48
C ALA A 166 -15.08 -20.75 10.30
N ASP A 167 -16.17 -20.33 9.65
CA ASP A 167 -16.59 -20.95 8.37
C ASP A 167 -15.53 -20.69 7.30
N PRO A 168 -14.91 -21.73 6.72
CA PRO A 168 -13.84 -21.56 5.75
C PRO A 168 -14.33 -21.16 4.35
N ARG A 169 -15.64 -21.05 4.12
CA ARG A 169 -16.20 -20.78 2.80
C ARG A 169 -16.05 -19.31 2.43
N THR A 170 -15.60 -19.05 1.21
CA THR A 170 -15.65 -17.74 0.58
C THR A 170 -17.11 -17.32 0.36
N ARG A 171 -17.42 -16.07 0.67
CA ARG A 171 -18.76 -15.48 0.49
C ARG A 171 -18.74 -14.28 -0.46
N MET A 172 -17.55 -13.86 -0.90
CA MET A 172 -17.39 -12.76 -1.83
C MET A 172 -16.96 -13.27 -3.20
N TYR A 173 -17.62 -12.77 -4.25
CA TYR A 173 -17.39 -13.16 -5.62
C TYR A 173 -17.45 -11.95 -6.53
N GLY A 174 -16.58 -11.90 -7.52
CA GLY A 174 -16.65 -10.92 -8.59
C GLY A 174 -17.73 -11.31 -9.61
N ILE A 175 -18.36 -10.31 -10.19
CA ILE A 175 -19.31 -10.47 -11.30
C ILE A 175 -18.71 -9.75 -12.51
N ALA A 176 -18.54 -10.49 -13.61
CA ALA A 176 -18.20 -9.88 -14.90
C ALA A 176 -19.49 -9.37 -15.57
N CYS A 177 -19.49 -8.10 -15.97
CA CYS A 177 -20.59 -7.43 -16.65
C CYS A 177 -20.30 -7.24 -18.14
#